data_0ff9111e003eeeef385eff6f8e7e428d
#
_entry.id   0ff9111e003eeeef385eff6f8e7e428d
#
_cell.length_a   1.000
_cell.length_b   1.000
_cell.length_c   1.000
_cell.angle_alpha   90.00
_cell.angle_beta   90.00
_cell.angle_gamma   90.00
#
_symmetry.space_group_name_H-M   'P 1'
#
loop_
_entity.id
_entity.type
_entity.pdbx_description
1 polymer ?
#
loop_
_entity_poly.entity_id
_entity_poly.type
_entity_poly.pdbx_seq_one_letter_code
_entity_poly.pdbx_strand_id
1 'polypeptide(L)'
;MADPTLVGELHGRVAEALSSWREREEAGGRPPTRDDQRRYASALIAEELDRHARAQIDQGVDPLDTIEEEEVARAIHAMLFELGSLEPLLADPDIESIDYNGCDVGFLQYADGSIKPARPIAASDEKFVAMIQMLGARVGHVPRRFDRGQPRLNLRLPDGSRLFALMDVSHRPVLSIRRHRLVRVFLRNLVELGAIDAGLEAFLAALVRARKNLIIAGGTGAGKTTMLRALLNEVPPEERLVTIENAFELGLHEPGLADLHPNVAALEAREANVEGEGEITMAELVRAGCG
;
A
#
# COMPACT_ATOMS: atom_id res chain seq x y z
N MET A 1 -2.92 1.08 24.36
CA MET A 1 -2.84 1.73 23.04
C MET A 1 -2.29 3.12 23.23
N ALA A 2 -1.17 3.43 22.58
CA ALA A 2 -0.41 4.65 22.77
C ALA A 2 -1.26 5.93 22.55
N ASP A 3 -1.06 6.94 23.41
CA ASP A 3 -1.70 8.26 23.27
C ASP A 3 -1.23 8.94 21.96
N PRO A 4 -2.13 9.23 21.01
CA PRO A 4 -1.78 9.84 19.73
C PRO A 4 -1.10 11.20 19.85
N THR A 5 -1.41 11.96 20.92
CA THR A 5 -0.82 13.28 21.18
C THR A 5 0.64 13.13 21.59
N LEU A 6 0.92 12.25 22.53
CA LEU A 6 2.27 11.94 22.99
C LEU A 6 3.12 11.39 21.83
N VAL A 7 2.59 10.42 21.09
CA VAL A 7 3.28 9.85 19.92
C VAL A 7 3.63 10.95 18.91
N GLY A 8 2.71 11.89 18.64
CA GLY A 8 2.96 12.99 17.71
C GLY A 8 4.06 13.96 18.19
N GLU A 9 4.10 14.27 19.48
CA GLU A 9 5.12 15.14 20.08
C GLU A 9 6.51 14.51 20.05
N LEU A 10 6.61 13.25 20.51
CA LEU A 10 7.88 12.51 20.52
C LEU A 10 8.38 12.25 19.09
N HIS A 11 7.48 11.88 18.17
CA HIS A 11 7.81 11.73 16.76
C HIS A 11 8.41 13.01 16.17
N GLY A 12 7.83 14.18 16.43
CA GLY A 12 8.35 15.46 15.94
C GLY A 12 9.80 15.68 16.35
N ARG A 13 10.11 15.47 17.63
CA ARG A 13 11.48 15.62 18.17
C ARG A 13 12.47 14.62 17.58
N VAL A 14 12.06 13.35 17.49
CA VAL A 14 12.90 12.30 16.89
C VAL A 14 13.14 12.56 15.40
N ALA A 15 12.13 13.00 14.67
CA ALA A 15 12.23 13.29 13.23
C ALA A 15 13.21 14.45 12.95
N GLU A 16 13.16 15.52 13.77
CA GLU A 16 14.08 16.66 13.67
C GLU A 16 15.52 16.23 13.96
N ALA A 17 15.73 15.48 15.04
CA ALA A 17 17.06 14.98 15.43
C ALA A 17 17.63 14.03 14.36
N LEU A 18 16.79 13.16 13.79
CA LEU A 18 17.17 12.24 12.73
C LEU A 18 17.55 12.98 11.45
N SER A 19 16.80 14.03 11.08
CA SER A 19 17.11 14.87 9.90
C SER A 19 18.45 15.57 10.07
N SER A 20 18.67 16.21 11.22
CA SER A 20 19.93 16.89 11.54
C SER A 20 21.14 15.94 11.57
N TRP A 21 20.95 14.71 12.02
CA TRP A 21 21.99 13.69 11.96
C TRP A 21 22.29 13.28 10.52
N ARG A 22 21.27 13.03 9.70
CA ARG A 22 21.42 12.65 8.30
C ARG A 22 22.18 13.72 7.51
N GLU A 23 21.82 15.00 7.67
CA GLU A 23 22.49 16.12 7.01
C GLU A 23 23.99 16.19 7.38
N ARG A 24 24.34 15.90 8.63
CA ARG A 24 25.74 15.86 9.08
C ARG A 24 26.52 14.71 8.49
N GLU A 25 25.93 13.52 8.41
CA GLU A 25 26.57 12.35 7.79
C GLU A 25 26.76 12.54 6.29
N GLU A 26 25.76 13.10 5.59
CA GLU A 26 25.85 13.45 4.17
C GLU A 26 26.93 14.49 3.90
N ALA A 27 27.01 15.54 4.72
CA ALA A 27 28.08 16.56 4.64
C ALA A 27 29.48 15.96 4.93
N GLY A 28 29.54 14.93 5.76
CA GLY A 28 30.76 14.16 6.03
C GLY A 28 31.17 13.19 4.90
N GLY A 29 30.41 13.13 3.80
CA GLY A 29 30.68 12.26 2.65
C GLY A 29 30.26 10.80 2.83
N ARG A 30 29.47 10.49 3.85
CA ARG A 30 28.97 9.14 4.13
C ARG A 30 27.44 9.16 4.29
N PRO A 31 26.67 9.12 3.18
CA PRO A 31 25.23 9.08 3.27
C PRO A 31 24.79 7.82 4.03
N PRO A 32 23.98 7.97 5.11
CA PRO A 32 23.59 6.86 5.96
C PRO A 32 22.60 5.95 5.22
N THR A 33 22.81 4.65 5.32
CA THR A 33 21.88 3.64 4.80
C THR A 33 20.55 3.68 5.56
N ARG A 34 19.52 3.05 5.00
CA ARG A 34 18.20 2.93 5.67
C ARG A 34 18.31 2.19 7.00
N ASP A 35 19.18 1.21 7.10
CA ASP A 35 19.44 0.46 8.34
C ASP A 35 20.19 1.29 9.39
N ASP A 36 21.11 2.16 8.97
CA ASP A 36 21.76 3.12 9.86
C ASP A 36 20.74 4.11 10.43
N GLN A 37 19.85 4.63 9.59
CA GLN A 37 18.77 5.53 9.99
C GLN A 37 17.82 4.86 10.99
N ARG A 38 17.41 3.61 10.75
CA ARG A 38 16.55 2.84 11.67
C ARG A 38 17.21 2.63 13.04
N ARG A 39 18.49 2.21 13.05
CA ARG A 39 19.24 2.01 14.29
C ARG A 39 19.39 3.30 15.09
N TYR A 40 19.72 4.39 14.41
CA TYR A 40 19.87 5.68 15.06
C TYR A 40 18.53 6.21 15.60
N ALA A 41 17.45 6.09 14.85
CA ALA A 41 16.12 6.47 15.29
C ALA A 41 15.65 5.64 16.50
N SER A 42 15.94 4.33 16.55
CA SER A 42 15.62 3.50 17.72
C SER A 42 16.33 4.00 18.99
N ALA A 43 17.58 4.45 18.87
CA ALA A 43 18.30 5.05 19.98
C ALA A 43 17.69 6.40 20.41
N LEU A 44 17.31 7.25 19.44
CA LEU A 44 16.64 8.52 19.73
C LEU A 44 15.27 8.34 20.38
N ILE A 45 14.51 7.35 19.93
CA ILE A 45 13.20 7.02 20.52
C ILE A 45 13.37 6.62 21.99
N ALA A 46 14.32 5.75 22.29
CA ALA A 46 14.60 5.34 23.67
C ALA A 46 15.03 6.53 24.55
N GLU A 47 15.87 7.43 24.03
CA GLU A 47 16.29 8.65 24.73
C GLU A 47 15.12 9.60 25.01
N GLU A 48 14.21 9.78 24.06
CA GLU A 48 13.03 10.64 24.22
C GLU A 48 12.03 10.06 25.21
N LEU A 49 11.83 8.74 25.23
CA LEU A 49 10.98 8.06 26.20
C LEU A 49 11.55 8.18 27.63
N ASP A 50 12.86 7.97 27.81
CA ASP A 50 13.52 8.16 29.11
C ASP A 50 13.40 9.61 29.60
N ARG A 51 13.56 10.59 28.72
CA ARG A 51 13.37 12.01 29.03
C ARG A 51 11.93 12.30 29.45
N HIS A 52 10.95 11.72 28.75
CA HIS A 52 9.52 11.86 29.06
C HIS A 52 9.20 11.25 30.42
N ALA A 53 9.68 10.03 30.71
CA ALA A 53 9.47 9.36 31.99
C ALA A 53 10.03 10.18 33.17
N ARG A 54 11.25 10.74 33.04
CA ARG A 54 11.82 11.64 34.03
C ARG A 54 10.98 12.88 34.27
N ALA A 55 10.49 13.49 33.21
CA ALA A 55 9.64 14.68 33.33
C ALA A 55 8.29 14.38 34.02
N GLN A 56 7.72 13.18 33.81
CA GLN A 56 6.51 12.74 34.52
C GLN A 56 6.79 12.53 36.03
N ILE A 57 7.89 11.88 36.37
CA ILE A 57 8.29 11.68 37.76
C ILE A 57 8.50 13.02 38.48
N ASP A 58 9.16 13.98 37.85
CA ASP A 58 9.39 15.32 38.37
C ASP A 58 8.08 16.09 38.64
N GLN A 59 7.03 15.79 37.88
CA GLN A 59 5.69 16.34 38.02
C GLN A 59 4.80 15.55 38.99
N GLY A 60 5.28 14.44 39.54
CA GLY A 60 4.52 13.56 40.42
C GLY A 60 3.46 12.73 39.72
N VAL A 61 3.63 12.51 38.40
CA VAL A 61 2.79 11.65 37.59
C VAL A 61 3.50 10.30 37.40
N ASP A 62 2.74 9.21 37.44
CA ASP A 62 3.31 7.88 37.19
C ASP A 62 3.79 7.81 35.72
N PRO A 63 5.03 7.31 35.47
CA PRO A 63 5.53 7.12 34.13
C PRO A 63 4.75 6.00 33.41
N LEU A 64 4.87 5.99 32.08
CA LEU A 64 4.34 4.90 31.26
C LEU A 64 4.85 3.55 31.74
N ASP A 65 4.01 2.54 31.69
CA ASP A 65 4.48 1.18 31.91
C ASP A 65 5.30 0.65 30.70
N THR A 66 5.99 -0.46 30.90
CA THR A 66 6.85 -1.03 29.84
C THR A 66 6.09 -1.37 28.56
N ILE A 67 4.82 -1.77 28.68
CA ILE A 67 3.97 -2.13 27.51
C ILE A 67 3.58 -0.85 26.76
N GLU A 68 3.22 0.19 27.50
CA GLU A 68 2.88 1.50 26.95
C GLU A 68 4.07 2.15 26.25
N GLU A 69 5.27 2.08 26.87
CA GLU A 69 6.52 2.55 26.25
C GLU A 69 6.82 1.82 24.94
N GLU A 70 6.70 0.50 24.92
CA GLU A 70 6.87 -0.30 23.70
C GLU A 70 5.84 0.04 22.60
N GLU A 71 4.58 0.29 22.98
CA GLU A 71 3.55 0.73 22.04
C GLU A 71 3.87 2.10 21.45
N VAL A 72 4.30 3.07 22.27
CA VAL A 72 4.71 4.40 21.82
C VAL A 72 5.94 4.31 20.91
N ALA A 73 6.97 3.56 21.31
CA ALA A 73 8.17 3.37 20.51
C ALA A 73 7.86 2.78 19.13
N ARG A 74 7.02 1.75 19.10
CA ARG A 74 6.58 1.10 17.86
C ARG A 74 5.80 2.06 16.95
N ALA A 75 4.91 2.86 17.53
CA ALA A 75 4.14 3.85 16.79
C ALA A 75 5.04 4.95 16.18
N ILE A 76 6.02 5.47 16.93
CA ILE A 76 6.99 6.45 16.42
C ILE A 76 7.84 5.84 15.30
N HIS A 77 8.34 4.61 15.49
CA HIS A 77 9.12 3.92 14.48
C HIS A 77 8.33 3.70 13.19
N ALA A 78 7.06 3.29 13.29
CA ALA A 78 6.15 3.14 12.17
C ALA A 78 5.92 4.48 11.44
N MET A 79 5.76 5.59 12.19
CA MET A 79 5.63 6.92 11.59
C MET A 79 6.89 7.40 10.86
N LEU A 80 8.09 7.01 11.33
CA LEU A 80 9.36 7.42 10.73
C LEU A 80 9.74 6.62 9.48
N PHE A 81 9.46 5.32 9.49
CA PHE A 81 10.03 4.39 8.50
C PHE A 81 9.01 3.55 7.75
N GLU A 82 7.78 3.49 8.23
CA GLU A 82 6.72 2.64 7.71
C GLU A 82 5.47 3.47 7.35
N LEU A 83 4.32 2.83 7.34
CA LEU A 83 3.08 3.45 6.86
C LEU A 83 2.29 4.17 7.95
N GLY A 84 2.93 4.45 9.10
CA GLY A 84 2.32 5.17 10.23
C GLY A 84 1.08 4.48 10.78
N SER A 85 0.00 5.25 10.98
CA SER A 85 -1.28 4.74 11.52
C SER A 85 -1.97 3.68 10.62
N LEU A 86 -1.52 3.54 9.38
CA LEU A 86 -2.01 2.50 8.45
C LEU A 86 -1.38 1.14 8.70
N GLU A 87 -0.20 1.08 9.32
CA GLU A 87 0.55 -0.17 9.51
C GLU A 87 -0.27 -1.27 10.21
N PRO A 88 -0.96 -1.01 11.35
CA PRO A 88 -1.76 -2.03 12.00
C PRO A 88 -2.93 -2.52 11.13
N LEU A 89 -3.50 -1.64 10.30
CA LEU A 89 -4.60 -1.99 9.40
C LEU A 89 -4.11 -2.82 8.21
N LEU A 90 -2.91 -2.52 7.71
CA LEU A 90 -2.28 -3.27 6.63
C LEU A 90 -1.66 -4.59 7.10
N ALA A 91 -1.32 -4.69 8.40
CA ALA A 91 -0.84 -5.94 8.99
C ALA A 91 -1.96 -6.98 9.19
N ASP A 92 -3.22 -6.55 9.32
CA ASP A 92 -4.36 -7.45 9.46
C ASP A 92 -4.68 -8.14 8.11
N PRO A 93 -4.48 -9.46 7.98
CA PRO A 93 -4.66 -10.16 6.72
C PRO A 93 -6.12 -10.25 6.27
N ASP A 94 -7.08 -10.02 7.17
CA ASP A 94 -8.50 -10.15 6.88
C ASP A 94 -9.12 -8.87 6.32
N ILE A 95 -8.41 -7.73 6.41
CA ILE A 95 -8.86 -6.47 5.83
C ILE A 95 -8.58 -6.45 4.33
N GLU A 96 -9.60 -6.22 3.50
CA GLU A 96 -9.51 -6.08 2.04
C GLU A 96 -9.52 -4.65 1.54
N SER A 97 -10.29 -3.77 2.20
CA SER A 97 -10.33 -2.34 1.89
C SER A 97 -10.30 -1.50 3.16
N ILE A 98 -9.63 -0.37 3.06
CA ILE A 98 -9.55 0.66 4.09
C ILE A 98 -9.98 1.97 3.45
N ASP A 99 -11.11 2.53 3.88
CA ASP A 99 -11.65 3.75 3.32
C ASP A 99 -11.81 4.80 4.41
N TYR A 100 -11.29 6.02 4.19
CA TYR A 100 -11.42 7.16 5.08
C TYR A 100 -12.01 8.37 4.34
N ASN A 101 -13.01 9.01 4.96
CA ASN A 101 -13.63 10.26 4.54
C ASN A 101 -13.34 11.34 5.61
N GLY A 102 -12.16 11.90 5.58
CA GLY A 102 -11.57 12.69 6.65
C GLY A 102 -10.79 11.82 7.65
N CYS A 103 -10.18 12.46 8.64
CA CYS A 103 -9.28 11.83 9.61
C CYS A 103 -9.96 10.86 10.59
N ASP A 104 -11.27 10.97 10.78
CA ASP A 104 -12.04 10.33 11.86
C ASP A 104 -13.18 9.42 11.37
N VAL A 105 -13.55 9.47 10.10
CA VAL A 105 -14.62 8.65 9.52
C VAL A 105 -14.01 7.60 8.60
N GLY A 106 -13.77 6.43 9.15
CA GLY A 106 -13.18 5.30 8.43
C GLY A 106 -14.05 4.05 8.43
N PHE A 107 -13.89 3.23 7.40
CA PHE A 107 -14.52 1.93 7.25
C PHE A 107 -13.51 0.89 6.78
N LEU A 108 -13.59 -0.30 7.34
CA LEU A 108 -12.78 -1.46 6.99
C LEU A 108 -13.69 -2.52 6.41
N GLN A 109 -13.41 -2.93 5.18
CA GLN A 109 -14.07 -4.09 4.57
C GLN A 109 -13.20 -5.32 4.77
N TYR A 110 -13.80 -6.37 5.29
CA TYR A 110 -13.15 -7.66 5.57
C TYR A 110 -13.42 -8.67 4.45
N ALA A 111 -12.60 -9.71 4.41
CA ALA A 111 -12.68 -10.82 3.45
C ALA A 111 -14.00 -11.57 3.44
N ASP A 112 -14.71 -11.60 4.57
CA ASP A 112 -16.04 -12.18 4.71
C ASP A 112 -17.17 -11.27 4.17
N GLY A 113 -16.81 -10.11 3.61
CA GLY A 113 -17.72 -9.09 3.11
C GLY A 113 -18.28 -8.17 4.20
N SER A 114 -17.95 -8.37 5.47
CA SER A 114 -18.40 -7.50 6.56
C SER A 114 -17.71 -6.13 6.46
N ILE A 115 -18.44 -5.07 6.83
CA ILE A 115 -17.90 -3.71 6.90
C ILE A 115 -18.01 -3.24 8.35
N LYS A 116 -16.90 -2.76 8.90
CA LYS A 116 -16.82 -2.25 10.28
C LYS A 116 -16.26 -0.83 10.29
N PRO A 117 -16.71 0.03 11.21
CA PRO A 117 -16.13 1.34 11.38
C PRO A 117 -14.68 1.23 11.86
N ALA A 118 -13.82 2.06 11.31
CA ALA A 118 -12.42 2.21 11.73
C ALA A 118 -12.29 3.30 12.80
N ARG A 119 -11.20 3.26 13.56
CA ARG A 119 -10.85 4.34 14.49
C ARG A 119 -10.29 5.54 13.72
N PRO A 120 -10.33 6.77 14.31
CA PRO A 120 -9.64 7.92 13.74
C PRO A 120 -8.19 7.58 13.40
N ILE A 121 -7.74 8.00 12.20
CA ILE A 121 -6.40 7.69 11.69
C ILE A 121 -5.41 8.83 11.93
N ALA A 122 -5.93 10.05 12.13
CA ALA A 122 -5.16 11.24 12.46
C ALA A 122 -5.95 12.17 13.37
N ALA A 123 -5.27 13.11 14.02
CA ALA A 123 -5.90 14.05 14.96
C ALA A 123 -6.68 15.19 14.27
N SER A 124 -6.39 15.46 12.99
CA SER A 124 -7.13 16.43 12.17
C SER A 124 -6.97 16.10 10.68
N ASP A 125 -7.80 16.73 9.83
CA ASP A 125 -7.73 16.56 8.38
C ASP A 125 -6.40 17.09 7.81
N GLU A 126 -5.81 18.15 8.40
CA GLU A 126 -4.50 18.65 8.01
C GLU A 126 -3.39 17.62 8.30
N LYS A 127 -3.43 16.98 9.48
CA LYS A 127 -2.49 15.90 9.82
C LYS A 127 -2.70 14.65 8.96
N PHE A 128 -3.95 14.39 8.58
CA PHE A 128 -4.28 13.31 7.67
C PHE A 128 -3.69 13.56 6.27
N VAL A 129 -3.86 14.78 5.72
CA VAL A 129 -3.23 15.20 4.45
C VAL A 129 -1.70 15.12 4.55
N ALA A 130 -1.09 15.61 5.64
CA ALA A 130 0.36 15.56 5.84
C ALA A 130 0.88 14.11 5.87
N MET A 131 0.14 13.18 6.47
CA MET A 131 0.46 11.75 6.44
C MET A 131 0.45 11.20 5.02
N ILE A 132 -0.58 11.52 4.22
CA ILE A 132 -0.69 11.09 2.82
C ILE A 132 0.43 11.70 1.97
N GLN A 133 0.78 12.97 2.18
CA GLN A 133 1.90 13.65 1.52
C GLN A 133 3.22 12.95 1.79
N MET A 134 3.44 12.56 3.05
CA MET A 134 4.64 11.81 3.44
C MET A 134 4.71 10.44 2.77
N LEU A 135 3.58 9.74 2.65
CA LEU A 135 3.50 8.49 1.90
C LEU A 135 3.83 8.71 0.42
N GLY A 136 3.26 9.75 -0.21
CA GLY A 136 3.56 10.12 -1.60
C GLY A 136 5.03 10.42 -1.86
N ALA A 137 5.70 11.06 -0.90
CA ALA A 137 7.12 11.41 -1.02
C ALA A 137 8.08 10.23 -0.77
N ARG A 138 7.66 9.23 0.02
CA ARG A 138 8.55 8.14 0.51
C ARG A 138 8.26 6.78 -0.10
N VAL A 139 7.01 6.52 -0.46
CA VAL A 139 6.57 5.22 -0.96
C VAL A 139 6.60 5.21 -2.49
N GLY A 140 7.21 4.18 -3.06
CA GLY A 140 7.35 3.99 -4.50
C GLY A 140 8.73 4.36 -5.03
N HIS A 141 8.95 4.07 -6.32
CA HIS A 141 10.24 4.30 -6.98
C HIS A 141 10.47 5.78 -7.36
N VAL A 142 9.41 6.58 -7.41
CA VAL A 142 9.45 8.00 -7.76
C VAL A 142 8.57 8.77 -6.78
N PRO A 143 9.10 9.82 -6.12
CA PRO A 143 8.31 10.69 -5.26
C PRO A 143 7.11 11.28 -6.00
N ARG A 144 5.95 11.27 -5.36
CA ARG A 144 4.70 11.80 -5.92
C ARG A 144 4.22 13.00 -5.10
N ARG A 145 3.75 14.03 -5.79
CA ARG A 145 3.14 15.19 -5.16
C ARG A 145 1.70 14.88 -4.75
N PHE A 146 1.31 15.45 -3.61
CA PHE A 146 -0.07 15.51 -3.17
C PHE A 146 -0.30 16.88 -2.53
N ASP A 147 -0.78 17.83 -3.33
CA ASP A 147 -1.01 19.22 -2.93
C ASP A 147 -2.15 19.82 -3.79
N ARG A 148 -2.42 21.12 -3.61
CA ARG A 148 -3.48 21.81 -4.38
C ARG A 148 -3.29 21.80 -5.88
N GLY A 149 -2.04 21.74 -6.36
CA GLY A 149 -1.72 21.61 -7.78
C GLY A 149 -1.88 20.18 -8.30
N GLN A 150 -1.74 19.20 -7.41
CA GLN A 150 -1.92 17.77 -7.68
C GLN A 150 -2.79 17.14 -6.60
N PRO A 151 -4.11 17.38 -6.61
CA PRO A 151 -5.01 16.98 -5.52
C PRO A 151 -5.33 15.49 -5.48
N ARG A 152 -4.79 14.71 -6.40
CA ARG A 152 -4.97 13.27 -6.53
C ARG A 152 -3.64 12.55 -6.35
N LEU A 153 -3.65 11.47 -5.58
CA LEU A 153 -2.51 10.59 -5.38
C LEU A 153 -2.91 9.14 -5.62
N ASN A 154 -2.16 8.46 -6.47
CA ASN A 154 -2.20 7.01 -6.65
C ASN A 154 -0.85 6.44 -6.29
N LEU A 155 -0.80 5.47 -5.38
CA LEU A 155 0.43 4.79 -4.96
C LEU A 155 0.21 3.28 -4.94
N ARG A 156 1.28 2.55 -5.19
CA ARG A 156 1.39 1.15 -4.80
C ARG A 156 2.23 1.08 -3.52
N LEU A 157 1.65 0.49 -2.47
CA LEU A 157 2.32 0.28 -1.20
C LEU A 157 3.30 -0.91 -1.30
N PRO A 158 4.27 -1.03 -0.37
CA PRO A 158 5.27 -2.12 -0.41
C PRO A 158 4.67 -3.53 -0.34
N ASP A 159 3.50 -3.69 0.27
CA ASP A 159 2.73 -4.93 0.33
C ASP A 159 1.92 -5.23 -0.95
N GLY A 160 2.07 -4.39 -1.99
CA GLY A 160 1.33 -4.48 -3.24
C GLY A 160 -0.05 -3.83 -3.23
N SER A 161 -0.55 -3.35 -2.09
CA SER A 161 -1.83 -2.67 -1.97
C SER A 161 -1.85 -1.36 -2.77
N ARG A 162 -3.01 -1.00 -3.31
CA ARG A 162 -3.22 0.27 -4.02
C ARG A 162 -3.79 1.30 -3.07
N LEU A 163 -3.11 2.43 -2.98
CA LEU A 163 -3.59 3.61 -2.26
C LEU A 163 -4.05 4.66 -3.27
N PHE A 164 -5.25 5.15 -3.07
CA PHE A 164 -5.82 6.30 -3.75
C PHE A 164 -6.19 7.36 -2.72
N ALA A 165 -5.82 8.62 -2.98
CA ALA A 165 -6.22 9.73 -2.12
C ALA A 165 -6.63 10.95 -2.94
N LEU A 166 -7.53 11.75 -2.36
CA LEU A 166 -8.00 13.04 -2.88
C LEU A 166 -7.99 14.11 -1.79
N MET A 167 -7.69 15.35 -2.18
CA MET A 167 -7.86 16.55 -1.36
C MET A 167 -8.38 17.70 -2.22
N ASP A 168 -8.94 18.73 -1.59
CA ASP A 168 -9.41 20.00 -2.21
C ASP A 168 -10.50 19.88 -3.30
N VAL A 169 -10.73 18.69 -3.86
CA VAL A 169 -11.82 18.39 -4.82
C VAL A 169 -12.94 17.56 -4.20
N SER A 170 -12.80 17.24 -2.92
CA SER A 170 -13.79 16.57 -2.06
C SER A 170 -14.08 17.43 -0.85
N HIS A 171 -15.23 17.20 -0.19
CA HIS A 171 -15.62 17.95 1.01
C HIS A 171 -14.58 17.84 2.14
N ARG A 172 -13.99 16.66 2.29
CA ARG A 172 -12.89 16.36 3.22
C ARG A 172 -11.85 15.50 2.48
N PRO A 173 -10.59 15.42 2.96
CA PRO A 173 -9.62 14.50 2.37
C PRO A 173 -10.13 13.06 2.37
N VAL A 174 -9.89 12.35 1.29
CA VAL A 174 -10.33 10.96 1.10
C VAL A 174 -9.12 10.08 0.91
N LEU A 175 -9.12 8.91 1.54
CA LEU A 175 -8.15 7.85 1.34
C LEU A 175 -8.89 6.54 1.12
N SER A 176 -8.49 5.80 0.10
CA SER A 176 -8.93 4.43 -0.13
C SER A 176 -7.72 3.54 -0.37
N ILE A 177 -7.60 2.47 0.40
CA ILE A 177 -6.57 1.46 0.19
C ILE A 177 -7.27 0.15 -0.12
N ARG A 178 -6.90 -0.45 -1.25
CA ARG A 178 -7.40 -1.76 -1.65
C ARG A 178 -6.26 -2.77 -1.71
N ARG A 179 -6.39 -3.82 -0.95
CA ARG A 179 -5.42 -4.92 -0.95
C ARG A 179 -5.72 -5.88 -2.08
N HIS A 180 -4.67 -6.27 -2.77
CA HIS A 180 -4.76 -7.35 -3.75
C HIS A 180 -4.26 -8.64 -3.10
N ARG A 181 -5.19 -9.55 -2.81
CA ARG A 181 -4.81 -10.90 -2.45
C ARG A 181 -4.34 -11.61 -3.71
N LEU A 182 -3.05 -11.94 -3.75
CA LEU A 182 -2.50 -12.86 -4.74
C LEU A 182 -3.01 -14.27 -4.42
N VAL A 183 -4.15 -14.61 -4.97
CA VAL A 183 -4.70 -15.96 -4.81
C VAL A 183 -4.40 -16.75 -6.08
N ARG A 184 -3.70 -17.88 -5.92
CA ARG A 184 -3.64 -18.89 -6.98
C ARG A 184 -5.04 -19.40 -7.22
N VAL A 185 -5.63 -19.05 -8.34
CA VAL A 185 -6.97 -19.49 -8.73
C VAL A 185 -6.92 -20.17 -10.08
N PHE A 186 -7.47 -21.35 -10.15
CA PHE A 186 -7.61 -22.13 -11.37
C PHE A 186 -9.09 -22.25 -11.73
N LEU A 187 -9.42 -22.59 -12.97
CA LEU A 187 -10.80 -22.81 -13.39
C LEU A 187 -11.50 -23.87 -12.53
N ARG A 188 -10.79 -24.91 -12.12
CA ARG A 188 -11.27 -25.93 -11.20
C ARG A 188 -11.76 -25.35 -9.86
N ASN A 189 -11.06 -24.37 -9.32
CA ASN A 189 -11.49 -23.73 -8.07
C ASN A 189 -12.82 -22.99 -8.26
N LEU A 190 -13.08 -22.43 -9.44
CA LEU A 190 -14.36 -21.81 -9.76
C LEU A 190 -15.49 -22.83 -9.88
N VAL A 191 -15.19 -24.06 -10.32
CA VAL A 191 -16.16 -25.17 -10.29
C VAL A 191 -16.46 -25.59 -8.87
N GLU A 192 -15.43 -25.75 -8.02
CA GLU A 192 -15.59 -26.10 -6.60
C GLU A 192 -16.44 -25.06 -5.83
N LEU A 193 -16.31 -23.78 -6.19
CA LEU A 193 -17.11 -22.67 -5.65
C LEU A 193 -18.51 -22.58 -6.27
N GLY A 194 -18.84 -23.39 -7.27
CA GLY A 194 -20.12 -23.34 -7.98
C GLY A 194 -20.30 -22.12 -8.88
N ALA A 195 -19.23 -21.38 -9.20
CA ALA A 195 -19.28 -20.22 -10.09
C ALA A 195 -19.40 -20.60 -11.56
N ILE A 196 -18.87 -21.77 -11.95
CA ILE A 196 -18.98 -22.38 -13.26
C ILE A 196 -19.21 -23.90 -13.10
N ASP A 197 -19.66 -24.58 -14.15
CA ASP A 197 -19.71 -26.03 -14.20
C ASP A 197 -18.49 -26.64 -14.92
N ALA A 198 -18.32 -27.96 -14.82
CA ALA A 198 -17.19 -28.67 -15.42
C ALA A 198 -17.18 -28.59 -16.96
N GLY A 199 -18.35 -28.47 -17.60
CA GLY A 199 -18.45 -28.32 -19.04
C GLY A 199 -17.91 -26.95 -19.49
N LEU A 200 -18.25 -25.90 -18.74
CA LEU A 200 -17.75 -24.56 -18.99
C LEU A 200 -16.26 -24.45 -18.66
N GLU A 201 -15.76 -25.11 -17.61
CA GLU A 201 -14.32 -25.24 -17.33
C GLU A 201 -13.56 -25.75 -18.57
N ALA A 202 -13.96 -26.92 -19.08
CA ALA A 202 -13.33 -27.54 -20.23
C ALA A 202 -13.40 -26.66 -21.49
N PHE A 203 -14.52 -26.00 -21.72
CA PHE A 203 -14.71 -25.09 -22.82
C PHE A 203 -13.81 -23.85 -22.72
N LEU A 204 -13.75 -23.21 -21.56
CA LEU A 204 -12.90 -22.03 -21.33
C LEU A 204 -11.42 -22.36 -21.48
N ALA A 205 -10.96 -23.48 -20.90
CA ALA A 205 -9.61 -23.95 -21.07
C ALA A 205 -9.26 -24.19 -22.57
N ALA A 206 -10.17 -24.81 -23.32
CA ALA A 206 -9.99 -25.02 -24.75
C ALA A 206 -9.93 -23.70 -25.53
N LEU A 207 -10.71 -22.68 -25.18
CA LEU A 207 -10.66 -21.36 -25.82
C LEU A 207 -9.29 -20.69 -25.60
N VAL A 208 -8.75 -20.72 -24.37
CA VAL A 208 -7.43 -20.14 -24.07
C VAL A 208 -6.34 -20.87 -24.88
N ARG A 209 -6.28 -22.20 -24.83
CA ARG A 209 -5.32 -23.00 -25.58
C ARG A 209 -5.45 -22.85 -27.09
N ALA A 210 -6.66 -22.59 -27.60
CA ALA A 210 -6.93 -22.26 -29.00
C ALA A 210 -6.65 -20.79 -29.33
N ARG A 211 -6.11 -20.00 -28.40
CA ARG A 211 -5.76 -18.57 -28.55
C ARG A 211 -6.92 -17.72 -29.04
N LYS A 212 -8.12 -17.98 -28.51
CA LYS A 212 -9.31 -17.18 -28.85
C LYS A 212 -9.34 -15.89 -28.07
N ASN A 213 -9.87 -14.82 -28.70
CA ASN A 213 -10.13 -13.56 -28.03
C ASN A 213 -11.27 -13.72 -27.02
N LEU A 214 -11.05 -13.30 -25.79
CA LEU A 214 -12.03 -13.37 -24.70
C LEU A 214 -12.25 -11.98 -24.14
N ILE A 215 -13.49 -11.64 -23.82
CA ILE A 215 -13.86 -10.42 -23.09
C ILE A 215 -14.56 -10.84 -21.81
N ILE A 216 -14.06 -10.36 -20.67
CA ILE A 216 -14.66 -10.60 -19.35
C ILE A 216 -15.29 -9.29 -18.88
N ALA A 217 -16.61 -9.26 -18.74
CA ALA A 217 -17.37 -8.09 -18.34
C ALA A 217 -18.25 -8.39 -17.12
N GLY A 218 -18.56 -7.36 -16.36
CA GLY A 218 -19.40 -7.45 -15.15
C GLY A 218 -19.24 -6.26 -14.24
N GLY A 219 -20.09 -6.13 -13.22
CA GLY A 219 -20.04 -5.09 -12.20
C GLY A 219 -18.81 -5.17 -11.30
N THR A 220 -18.64 -4.19 -10.43
CA THR A 220 -17.61 -4.22 -9.39
C THR A 220 -17.86 -5.40 -8.45
N GLY A 221 -16.81 -6.11 -8.04
CA GLY A 221 -16.94 -7.30 -7.17
C GLY A 221 -17.46 -8.57 -7.83
N ALA A 222 -17.78 -8.56 -9.15
CA ALA A 222 -18.32 -9.73 -9.85
C ALA A 222 -17.30 -10.84 -10.18
N GLY A 223 -16.07 -10.75 -9.67
CA GLY A 223 -15.05 -11.79 -9.88
C GLY A 223 -14.32 -11.74 -11.23
N LYS A 224 -14.38 -10.63 -11.98
CA LYS A 224 -13.72 -10.50 -13.29
C LYS A 224 -12.23 -10.81 -13.25
N THR A 225 -11.49 -10.20 -12.34
CA THR A 225 -10.05 -10.41 -12.18
C THR A 225 -9.73 -11.84 -11.74
N THR A 226 -10.60 -12.43 -10.90
CA THR A 226 -10.50 -13.83 -10.48
C THR A 226 -10.67 -14.79 -11.67
N MET A 227 -11.69 -14.56 -12.50
CA MET A 227 -11.90 -15.32 -13.73
C MET A 227 -10.73 -15.15 -14.70
N LEU A 228 -10.24 -13.92 -14.89
CA LEU A 228 -9.11 -13.64 -15.77
C LEU A 228 -7.85 -14.38 -15.29
N ARG A 229 -7.53 -14.36 -14.00
CA ARG A 229 -6.41 -15.14 -13.43
C ARG A 229 -6.57 -16.62 -13.67
N ALA A 230 -7.77 -17.16 -13.44
CA ALA A 230 -8.04 -18.59 -13.69
C ALA A 230 -7.82 -18.98 -15.16
N LEU A 231 -8.21 -18.11 -16.10
CA LEU A 231 -7.98 -18.31 -17.54
C LEU A 231 -6.49 -18.20 -17.89
N LEU A 232 -5.77 -17.23 -17.32
CA LEU A 232 -4.33 -17.06 -17.56
C LEU A 232 -3.52 -18.26 -17.08
N ASN A 233 -3.96 -18.95 -16.05
CA ASN A 233 -3.33 -20.19 -15.58
C ASN A 233 -3.54 -21.41 -16.54
N GLU A 234 -4.36 -21.27 -17.58
CA GLU A 234 -4.48 -22.25 -18.67
C GLU A 234 -3.49 -21.98 -19.83
N VAL A 235 -2.79 -20.85 -19.81
CA VAL A 235 -1.74 -20.53 -20.78
C VAL A 235 -0.50 -21.39 -20.48
N PRO A 236 0.06 -22.10 -21.45
CA PRO A 236 1.28 -22.90 -21.24
C PRO A 236 2.44 -22.02 -20.72
N PRO A 237 3.25 -22.53 -19.78
CA PRO A 237 4.33 -21.73 -19.17
C PRO A 237 5.37 -21.19 -20.16
N GLU A 238 5.56 -21.88 -21.28
CA GLU A 238 6.51 -21.52 -22.32
C GLU A 238 6.00 -20.35 -23.19
N GLU A 239 4.70 -20.13 -23.21
CA GLU A 239 4.11 -19.08 -24.03
C GLU A 239 4.42 -17.69 -23.46
N ARG A 240 4.80 -16.79 -24.35
CA ARG A 240 5.02 -15.40 -23.98
C ARG A 240 3.69 -14.75 -23.65
N LEU A 241 3.57 -14.30 -22.40
CA LEU A 241 2.41 -13.57 -21.90
C LEU A 241 2.79 -12.12 -21.65
N VAL A 242 1.99 -11.18 -22.20
CA VAL A 242 2.14 -9.76 -21.94
C VAL A 242 0.87 -9.27 -21.24
N THR A 243 0.98 -8.74 -20.03
CA THR A 243 -0.12 -8.07 -19.36
C THR A 243 0.06 -6.56 -19.45
N ILE A 244 -1.02 -5.84 -19.69
CA ILE A 244 -1.04 -4.37 -19.73
C ILE A 244 -2.14 -3.91 -18.81
N GLU A 245 -1.75 -3.25 -17.74
CA GLU A 245 -2.62 -2.92 -16.63
C GLU A 245 -2.49 -1.43 -16.28
N ASN A 246 -3.58 -0.83 -15.86
CA ASN A 246 -3.52 0.54 -15.34
C ASN A 246 -2.78 0.59 -14.00
N ALA A 247 -2.87 -0.50 -13.24
CA ALA A 247 -2.00 -0.84 -12.13
C ALA A 247 -2.02 -2.36 -11.96
N PHE A 248 -0.89 -2.92 -11.54
CA PHE A 248 -0.74 -4.37 -11.39
C PHE A 248 -1.80 -4.97 -10.46
N GLU A 249 -2.76 -5.65 -11.03
CA GLU A 249 -3.80 -6.40 -10.32
C GLU A 249 -3.62 -7.91 -10.48
N LEU A 250 -3.15 -8.35 -11.64
CA LEU A 250 -3.00 -9.76 -11.95
C LEU A 250 -1.89 -10.42 -11.13
N GLY A 251 -0.80 -9.70 -10.89
CA GLY A 251 0.30 -10.16 -10.05
C GLY A 251 1.05 -11.39 -10.57
N LEU A 252 0.97 -11.70 -11.86
CA LEU A 252 1.58 -12.91 -12.44
C LEU A 252 3.10 -12.96 -12.29
N HIS A 253 3.76 -11.81 -12.11
CA HIS A 253 5.19 -11.65 -11.89
C HIS A 253 5.59 -11.75 -10.40
N GLU A 254 4.63 -11.80 -9.49
CA GLU A 254 4.88 -11.86 -8.05
C GLU A 254 5.37 -13.26 -7.62
N PRO A 255 6.18 -13.34 -6.54
CA PRO A 255 6.79 -14.61 -6.10
C PRO A 255 5.82 -15.78 -5.90
N GLY A 256 4.54 -15.48 -5.63
CA GLY A 256 3.49 -16.51 -5.46
C GLY A 256 2.92 -17.06 -6.76
N LEU A 257 3.16 -16.44 -7.93
CA LEU A 257 2.59 -16.80 -9.23
C LEU A 257 3.64 -16.90 -10.34
N ALA A 258 4.82 -16.33 -10.16
CA ALA A 258 5.88 -16.27 -11.18
C ALA A 258 6.35 -17.67 -11.67
N ASP A 259 6.23 -18.67 -10.84
CA ASP A 259 6.54 -20.06 -11.20
C ASP A 259 5.54 -20.66 -12.22
N LEU A 260 4.30 -20.17 -12.25
CA LEU A 260 3.29 -20.56 -13.24
C LEU A 260 3.48 -19.85 -14.59
N HIS A 261 4.11 -18.67 -14.58
CA HIS A 261 4.25 -17.82 -15.74
C HIS A 261 5.69 -17.31 -15.91
N PRO A 262 6.68 -18.19 -16.14
CA PRO A 262 8.09 -17.79 -16.21
C PRO A 262 8.38 -16.85 -17.39
N ASN A 263 7.54 -16.83 -18.42
CA ASN A 263 7.70 -15.98 -19.61
C ASN A 263 6.68 -14.84 -19.65
N VAL A 264 6.40 -14.21 -18.48
CA VAL A 264 5.50 -13.07 -18.40
C VAL A 264 6.25 -11.74 -18.51
N ALA A 265 5.72 -10.80 -19.30
CA ALA A 265 6.07 -9.39 -19.27
C ALA A 265 4.87 -8.61 -18.73
N ALA A 266 4.94 -8.23 -17.45
CA ALA A 266 3.90 -7.42 -16.83
C ALA A 266 4.22 -5.93 -17.03
N LEU A 267 3.31 -5.18 -17.66
CA LEU A 267 3.43 -3.77 -17.97
C LEU A 267 2.35 -2.98 -17.24
N GLU A 268 2.76 -1.88 -16.60
CA GLU A 268 1.89 -0.97 -15.87
C GLU A 268 1.93 0.43 -16.47
N ALA A 269 0.78 1.05 -16.66
CA ALA A 269 0.69 2.45 -17.05
C ALA A 269 1.31 3.34 -15.96
N ARG A 270 2.02 4.39 -16.36
CA ARG A 270 2.68 5.31 -15.46
C ARG A 270 2.12 6.72 -15.61
N GLU A 271 1.65 7.30 -14.51
CA GLU A 271 1.30 8.72 -14.47
C GLU A 271 2.56 9.59 -14.54
N ALA A 272 2.42 10.81 -15.07
CA ALA A 272 3.50 11.78 -15.11
C ALA A 272 4.10 12.04 -13.71
N ASN A 273 5.40 12.35 -13.66
CA ASN A 273 6.09 12.72 -12.43
C ASN A 273 5.71 14.15 -11.98
N VAL A 274 6.39 14.64 -10.93
CA VAL A 274 6.17 16.01 -10.38
C VAL A 274 6.47 17.12 -11.37
N GLU A 275 7.24 16.85 -12.42
CA GLU A 275 7.64 17.79 -13.49
C GLU A 275 6.68 17.69 -14.69
N GLY A 276 5.71 16.79 -14.65
CA GLY A 276 4.76 16.54 -15.74
C GLY A 276 5.32 15.63 -16.83
N GLU A 277 6.45 14.96 -16.57
CA GLU A 277 7.14 14.12 -17.54
C GLU A 277 7.02 12.63 -17.23
N GLY A 278 7.31 11.79 -18.22
CA GLY A 278 7.45 10.37 -18.07
C GLY A 278 6.12 9.61 -17.96
N GLU A 279 5.01 10.21 -18.38
CA GLU A 279 3.74 9.49 -18.55
C GLU A 279 3.90 8.37 -19.59
N ILE A 280 3.34 7.21 -19.31
CA ILE A 280 3.24 6.08 -20.23
C ILE A 280 1.80 5.57 -20.14
N THR A 281 1.04 5.79 -21.20
CA THR A 281 -0.35 5.39 -21.27
C THR A 281 -0.52 3.91 -21.61
N MET A 282 -1.67 3.32 -21.27
CA MET A 282 -2.00 1.95 -21.70
C MET A 282 -1.94 1.77 -23.21
N ALA A 283 -2.33 2.81 -23.98
CA ALA A 283 -2.29 2.77 -25.45
C ALA A 283 -0.85 2.69 -25.99
N GLU A 284 0.09 3.34 -25.34
CA GLU A 284 1.52 3.23 -25.69
C GLU A 284 2.07 1.86 -25.34
N LEU A 285 1.69 1.32 -24.15
CA LEU A 285 2.09 -0.03 -23.75
C LEU A 285 1.56 -1.12 -24.70
N VAL A 286 0.32 -0.97 -25.20
CA VAL A 286 -0.23 -1.88 -26.22
C VAL A 286 0.60 -1.86 -27.49
N ARG A 287 1.02 -0.68 -27.97
CA ARG A 287 1.89 -0.58 -29.14
C ARG A 287 3.27 -1.21 -28.90
N ALA A 288 3.83 -1.00 -27.72
CA ALA A 288 5.14 -1.55 -27.36
C ALA A 288 5.09 -3.07 -27.10
N GLY A 289 4.00 -3.58 -26.54
CA GLY A 289 3.85 -5.01 -26.21
C GLY A 289 3.44 -5.90 -27.40
N CYS A 290 2.92 -5.31 -28.49
CA CYS A 290 2.52 -6.03 -29.68
C CYS A 290 3.60 -6.05 -30.80
N GLY A 291 4.73 -5.41 -30.61
CA GLY A 291 5.92 -5.43 -31.50
C GLY A 291 6.92 -6.44 -31.00
#